data_16f8bcd4f92e81380ec4d43ae22e7c82
#
_entry.id   16f8bcd4f92e81380ec4d43ae22e7c82
#
_cell.length_a   1.000
_cell.length_b   1.000
_cell.length_c   1.000
_cell.angle_alpha   90.00
_cell.angle_beta   90.00
_cell.angle_gamma   90.00
#
_symmetry.space_group_name_H-M   'P 1'
#
loop_
_entity.id
_entity.type
_entity.pdbx_description
1 polymer ?
#
loop_
_entity_poly.entity_id
_entity_poly.type
_entity_poly.pdbx_seq_one_letter_code
_entity_poly.pdbx_strand_id
1 'polypeptide(L)'
;MRRFDRKPILLRVPRGTAIFAQLVVNLRLLGLLPENNDPELMYYLLVNAAGFTFSLGLGGVSVLSMIGDIVDENELAKGLREEGLFYSARAFFAKASYSFGHLFAGIMLEYYVRLPFKAVPGELEAAVLVRMGLTAGAIMGLVAVFSLLIYSLYNLPRERHLEILQELQDRQNERENGQEGAHHEHDLHQMRCLLATYLHFRRTLLPPWPHAPRHLKG
;
A
#
# COMPACT_ATOMS: atom_id res chain seq x y z
N MET A 1 -7.66 -18.40 14.67
CA MET A 1 -8.18 -17.55 13.55
C MET A 1 -7.45 -17.94 12.27
N ARG A 2 -8.15 -18.50 11.26
CA ARG A 2 -7.55 -18.78 9.95
C ARG A 2 -7.16 -17.44 9.32
N ARG A 3 -5.87 -17.12 9.29
CA ARG A 3 -5.35 -15.95 8.56
C ARG A 3 -5.63 -16.17 7.07
N PHE A 4 -6.44 -15.31 6.49
CA PHE A 4 -6.68 -15.28 5.05
C PHE A 4 -5.34 -15.18 4.33
N ASP A 5 -5.08 -16.14 3.46
CA ASP A 5 -3.84 -16.18 2.68
C ASP A 5 -3.85 -15.02 1.68
N ARG A 6 -2.92 -14.06 1.83
CA ARG A 6 -2.92 -12.82 1.03
C ARG A 6 -2.61 -13.06 -0.45
N LYS A 7 -1.77 -14.07 -0.78
CA LYS A 7 -1.40 -14.40 -2.17
C LYS A 7 -2.59 -14.63 -3.11
N PRO A 8 -3.58 -15.50 -2.78
CA PRO A 8 -4.70 -15.73 -3.69
C PRO A 8 -5.58 -14.50 -3.87
N ILE A 9 -5.70 -13.64 -2.85
CA ILE A 9 -6.46 -12.39 -2.96
C ILE A 9 -5.73 -11.42 -3.89
N LEU A 10 -4.43 -11.28 -3.72
CA LEU A 10 -3.57 -10.39 -4.51
C LEU A 10 -3.62 -10.69 -6.01
N LEU A 11 -3.71 -11.95 -6.41
CA LEU A 11 -3.82 -12.38 -7.81
C LEU A 11 -5.27 -12.40 -8.34
N ARG A 12 -6.26 -12.62 -7.48
CA ARG A 12 -7.67 -12.66 -7.88
C ARG A 12 -8.27 -11.30 -8.12
N VAL A 13 -7.87 -10.30 -7.34
CA VAL A 13 -8.43 -8.94 -7.43
C VAL A 13 -8.14 -8.28 -8.78
N PRO A 14 -6.90 -8.18 -9.29
CA PRO A 14 -6.65 -7.61 -10.61
C PRO A 14 -7.29 -8.41 -11.74
N ARG A 15 -7.40 -9.74 -11.61
CA ARG A 15 -8.15 -10.58 -12.55
C ARG A 15 -9.64 -10.22 -12.55
N GLY A 16 -10.26 -10.06 -11.37
CA GLY A 16 -11.64 -9.62 -11.24
C GLY A 16 -11.89 -8.26 -11.88
N THR A 17 -11.01 -7.29 -11.61
CA THR A 17 -11.08 -5.95 -12.22
C THR A 17 -10.98 -6.02 -13.74
N ALA A 18 -10.04 -6.81 -14.29
CA ALA A 18 -9.89 -6.99 -15.72
C ALA A 18 -11.11 -7.66 -16.37
N ILE A 19 -11.70 -8.67 -15.70
CA ILE A 19 -12.92 -9.33 -16.18
C ILE A 19 -14.08 -8.33 -16.22
N PHE A 20 -14.38 -7.62 -15.15
CA PHE A 20 -15.49 -6.67 -15.13
C PHE A 20 -15.26 -5.50 -16.09
N ALA A 21 -14.04 -5.03 -16.27
CA ALA A 21 -13.73 -3.98 -17.25
C ALA A 21 -14.03 -4.39 -18.69
N GLN A 22 -13.88 -5.67 -19.01
CA GLN A 22 -14.02 -6.20 -20.38
C GLN A 22 -15.38 -6.89 -20.64
N LEU A 23 -16.09 -7.28 -19.57
CA LEU A 23 -17.24 -8.16 -19.67
C LEU A 23 -18.34 -7.58 -20.57
N VAL A 24 -18.85 -6.39 -20.22
CA VAL A 24 -20.01 -5.80 -20.92
C VAL A 24 -19.66 -5.44 -22.36
N VAL A 25 -18.47 -4.88 -22.61
CA VAL A 25 -18.05 -4.48 -23.95
C VAL A 25 -17.94 -5.69 -24.87
N ASN A 26 -17.31 -6.78 -24.42
CA ASN A 26 -17.17 -7.98 -25.22
C ASN A 26 -18.49 -8.73 -25.41
N LEU A 27 -19.36 -8.80 -24.38
CA LEU A 27 -20.71 -9.36 -24.51
C LEU A 27 -21.54 -8.57 -25.52
N ARG A 28 -21.39 -7.24 -25.56
CA ARG A 28 -22.06 -6.38 -26.53
C ARG A 28 -21.55 -6.64 -27.96
N LEU A 29 -20.26 -6.77 -28.16
CA LEU A 29 -19.66 -7.09 -29.45
C LEU A 29 -20.11 -8.45 -30.00
N LEU A 30 -20.35 -9.42 -29.08
CA LEU A 30 -20.84 -10.75 -29.42
C LEU A 30 -22.37 -10.80 -29.65
N GLY A 31 -23.07 -9.66 -29.45
CA GLY A 31 -24.54 -9.60 -29.63
C GLY A 31 -25.32 -10.32 -28.53
N LEU A 32 -24.72 -10.61 -27.39
CA LEU A 32 -25.33 -11.33 -26.27
C LEU A 32 -26.09 -10.44 -25.29
N LEU A 33 -26.00 -9.11 -25.46
CA LEU A 33 -26.72 -8.15 -24.61
C LEU A 33 -27.97 -7.63 -25.31
N PRO A 34 -29.03 -7.25 -24.53
CA PRO A 34 -30.24 -6.61 -25.05
C PRO A 34 -29.94 -5.35 -25.86
N GLU A 35 -30.92 -4.93 -26.67
CA GLU A 35 -30.79 -3.71 -27.49
C GLU A 35 -30.71 -2.45 -26.64
N ASN A 36 -30.20 -1.34 -27.23
CA ASN A 36 -29.91 -0.08 -26.49
C ASN A 36 -31.13 0.57 -25.84
N ASN A 37 -32.32 0.18 -26.21
CA ASN A 37 -33.59 0.77 -25.72
C ASN A 37 -34.30 -0.15 -24.70
N ASP A 38 -33.71 -1.28 -24.39
CA ASP A 38 -34.27 -2.25 -23.46
C ASP A 38 -33.91 -1.86 -21.99
N PRO A 39 -34.90 -1.72 -21.09
CA PRO A 39 -34.60 -1.41 -19.68
C PRO A 39 -33.74 -2.48 -18.97
N GLU A 40 -33.74 -3.71 -19.46
CA GLU A 40 -32.93 -4.78 -18.90
C GLU A 40 -31.44 -4.48 -19.04
N LEU A 41 -31.01 -3.78 -20.10
CA LEU A 41 -29.62 -3.39 -20.31
C LEU A 41 -29.08 -2.59 -19.12
N MET A 42 -29.91 -1.74 -18.50
CA MET A 42 -29.53 -0.92 -17.36
C MET A 42 -29.12 -1.78 -16.15
N TYR A 43 -29.80 -2.90 -15.91
CA TYR A 43 -29.44 -3.80 -14.82
C TYR A 43 -28.08 -4.47 -15.05
N TYR A 44 -27.79 -4.91 -16.27
CA TYR A 44 -26.48 -5.48 -16.62
C TYR A 44 -25.35 -4.45 -16.43
N LEU A 45 -25.57 -3.21 -16.84
CA LEU A 45 -24.62 -2.13 -16.66
C LEU A 45 -24.38 -1.80 -15.18
N LEU A 46 -25.44 -1.72 -14.37
CA LEU A 46 -25.33 -1.45 -12.93
C LEU A 46 -24.60 -2.55 -12.18
N VAL A 47 -24.94 -3.81 -12.44
CA VAL A 47 -24.25 -4.96 -11.81
C VAL A 47 -22.77 -4.99 -12.20
N ASN A 48 -22.47 -4.75 -13.47
CA ASN A 48 -21.08 -4.68 -13.94
C ASN A 48 -20.32 -3.51 -13.30
N ALA A 49 -20.93 -2.33 -13.21
CA ALA A 49 -20.32 -1.15 -12.59
C ALA A 49 -20.06 -1.37 -11.09
N ALA A 50 -20.99 -2.00 -10.38
CA ALA A 50 -20.81 -2.35 -8.98
C ALA A 50 -19.67 -3.36 -8.78
N GLY A 51 -19.62 -4.42 -9.58
CA GLY A 51 -18.55 -5.42 -9.55
C GLY A 51 -17.18 -4.82 -9.90
N PHE A 52 -17.12 -3.96 -10.91
CA PHE A 52 -15.91 -3.25 -11.31
C PHE A 52 -15.40 -2.33 -10.18
N THR A 53 -16.27 -1.47 -9.63
CA THR A 53 -15.90 -0.53 -8.56
C THR A 53 -15.44 -1.26 -7.30
N PHE A 54 -16.15 -2.33 -6.93
CA PHE A 54 -15.75 -3.16 -5.79
C PHE A 54 -14.36 -3.80 -6.00
N SER A 55 -14.11 -4.38 -7.17
CA SER A 55 -12.82 -4.96 -7.52
C SER A 55 -11.70 -3.91 -7.54
N LEU A 56 -11.99 -2.72 -8.06
CA LEU A 56 -11.05 -1.60 -8.09
C LEU A 56 -10.66 -1.13 -6.68
N GLY A 57 -11.64 -1.04 -5.77
CA GLY A 57 -11.41 -0.70 -4.36
C GLY A 57 -10.52 -1.72 -3.66
N LEU A 58 -10.79 -3.01 -3.82
CA LEU A 58 -9.94 -4.08 -3.29
C LEU A 58 -8.53 -4.03 -3.89
N GLY A 59 -8.41 -3.71 -5.18
CA GLY A 59 -7.12 -3.53 -5.86
C GLY A 59 -6.30 -2.40 -5.24
N GLY A 60 -6.91 -1.27 -4.95
CA GLY A 60 -6.28 -0.13 -4.29
C GLY A 60 -5.69 -0.49 -2.93
N VAL A 61 -6.47 -1.18 -2.09
CA VAL A 61 -6.00 -1.66 -0.78
C VAL A 61 -4.84 -2.65 -0.93
N SER A 62 -4.92 -3.56 -1.90
CA SER A 62 -3.85 -4.54 -2.16
C SER A 62 -2.54 -3.88 -2.54
N VAL A 63 -2.57 -2.87 -3.43
CA VAL A 63 -1.39 -2.11 -3.84
C VAL A 63 -0.76 -1.34 -2.67
N LEU A 64 -1.58 -0.71 -1.81
CA LEU A 64 -1.08 -0.02 -0.62
C LEU A 64 -0.40 -0.98 0.35
N SER A 65 -0.98 -2.17 0.55
CA SER A 65 -0.36 -3.22 1.38
C SER A 65 0.99 -3.68 0.82
N MET A 66 1.11 -3.85 -0.51
CA MET A 66 2.39 -4.22 -1.14
C MET A 66 3.47 -3.15 -0.97
N ILE A 67 3.09 -1.87 -1.04
CA ILE A 67 4.05 -0.78 -0.82
C ILE A 67 4.54 -0.80 0.63
N GLY A 68 3.67 -1.06 1.61
CA GLY A 68 4.07 -1.25 3.00
C GLY A 68 5.12 -2.37 3.14
N ASP A 69 4.86 -3.52 2.51
CA ASP A 69 5.80 -4.66 2.55
C ASP A 69 7.17 -4.30 1.95
N ILE A 70 7.20 -3.50 0.86
CA ILE A 70 8.45 -3.03 0.23
C ILE A 70 9.18 -2.00 1.11
N VAL A 71 8.45 -1.12 1.78
CA VAL A 71 9.04 -0.15 2.72
C VAL A 71 9.72 -0.87 3.87
N ASP A 72 9.07 -1.89 4.44
CA ASP A 72 9.63 -2.69 5.53
C ASP A 72 10.90 -3.45 5.08
N GLU A 73 10.91 -4.01 3.88
CA GLU A 73 12.09 -4.67 3.30
C GLU A 73 13.26 -3.67 3.06
N ASN A 74 12.94 -2.45 2.58
CA ASN A 74 13.94 -1.41 2.39
C ASN A 74 14.52 -0.91 3.73
N GLU A 75 13.70 -0.79 4.77
CA GLU A 75 14.13 -0.45 6.13
C GLU A 75 15.10 -1.48 6.68
N LEU A 76 14.82 -2.78 6.48
CA LEU A 76 15.72 -3.86 6.86
C LEU A 76 17.07 -3.76 6.16
N ALA A 77 17.05 -3.50 4.85
CA ALA A 77 18.26 -3.45 4.03
C ALA A 77 19.13 -2.22 4.31
N LYS A 78 18.51 -1.04 4.49
CA LYS A 78 19.24 0.25 4.62
C LYS A 78 19.26 0.82 6.03
N GLY A 79 18.42 0.34 6.94
CA GLY A 79 18.26 0.87 8.29
C GLY A 79 17.51 2.22 8.35
N LEU A 80 16.93 2.68 7.24
CA LEU A 80 16.19 3.94 7.12
C LEU A 80 14.79 3.66 6.57
N ARG A 81 13.78 4.23 7.21
CA ARG A 81 12.38 4.12 6.81
C ARG A 81 12.00 5.24 5.84
N GLU A 82 12.08 4.95 4.54
CA GLU A 82 11.88 5.93 3.46
C GLU A 82 10.44 5.86 2.89
N GLU A 83 9.40 5.85 3.73
CA GLU A 83 8.00 5.75 3.29
C GLU A 83 7.62 6.82 2.27
N GLY A 84 8.00 8.07 2.52
CA GLY A 84 7.69 9.20 1.64
C GLY A 84 8.18 9.02 0.21
N LEU A 85 9.34 8.40 0.01
CA LEU A 85 9.90 8.12 -1.30
C LEU A 85 9.03 7.13 -2.09
N PHE A 86 8.62 6.02 -1.46
CA PHE A 86 7.81 4.98 -2.12
C PHE A 86 6.40 5.47 -2.46
N TYR A 87 5.74 6.20 -1.53
CA TYR A 87 4.41 6.74 -1.78
C TYR A 87 4.43 7.87 -2.81
N SER A 88 5.45 8.73 -2.85
CA SER A 88 5.59 9.77 -3.86
C SER A 88 5.88 9.18 -5.24
N ALA A 89 6.74 8.18 -5.34
CA ALA A 89 6.99 7.45 -6.58
C ALA A 89 5.71 6.80 -7.11
N ARG A 90 4.94 6.11 -6.24
CA ARG A 90 3.64 5.57 -6.64
C ARG A 90 2.68 6.64 -7.17
N ALA A 91 2.57 7.76 -6.47
CA ALA A 91 1.69 8.86 -6.89
C ALA A 91 2.12 9.45 -8.24
N PHE A 92 3.42 9.59 -8.47
CA PHE A 92 3.97 10.03 -9.75
C PHE A 92 3.61 9.07 -10.89
N PHE A 93 3.88 7.78 -10.72
CA PHE A 93 3.58 6.77 -11.75
C PHE A 93 2.07 6.64 -11.99
N ALA A 94 1.23 6.76 -10.97
CA ALA A 94 -0.22 6.76 -11.14
C ALA A 94 -0.67 7.95 -12.01
N LYS A 95 -0.22 9.17 -11.71
CA LYS A 95 -0.55 10.36 -12.50
C LYS A 95 -0.02 10.28 -13.93
N ALA A 96 1.21 9.81 -14.09
CA ALA A 96 1.81 9.59 -15.42
C ALA A 96 0.98 8.60 -16.24
N SER A 97 0.58 7.47 -15.65
CA SER A 97 -0.26 6.46 -16.31
C SER A 97 -1.62 7.03 -16.74
N TYR A 98 -2.27 7.84 -15.90
CA TYR A 98 -3.51 8.53 -16.31
C TYR A 98 -3.29 9.46 -17.49
N SER A 99 -2.21 10.25 -17.50
CA SER A 99 -1.90 11.17 -18.59
C SER A 99 -1.65 10.43 -19.90
N PHE A 100 -0.87 9.36 -19.87
CA PHE A 100 -0.65 8.49 -21.04
C PHE A 100 -1.94 7.81 -21.51
N GLY A 101 -2.79 7.36 -20.57
CA GLY A 101 -4.08 6.75 -20.88
C GLY A 101 -5.00 7.71 -21.62
N HIS A 102 -5.11 8.96 -21.16
CA HIS A 102 -5.91 9.99 -21.82
C HIS A 102 -5.36 10.37 -23.20
N LEU A 103 -4.04 10.51 -23.32
CA LEU A 103 -3.40 10.77 -24.61
C LEU A 103 -3.69 9.66 -25.59
N PHE A 104 -3.51 8.40 -25.17
CA PHE A 104 -3.78 7.24 -26.00
C PHE A 104 -5.26 7.16 -26.42
N ALA A 105 -6.18 7.41 -25.48
CA ALA A 105 -7.61 7.42 -25.76
C ALA A 105 -7.97 8.52 -26.80
N GLY A 106 -7.40 9.70 -26.68
CA GLY A 106 -7.59 10.78 -27.68
C GLY A 106 -7.11 10.39 -29.06
N ILE A 107 -5.90 9.83 -29.17
CA ILE A 107 -5.35 9.34 -30.43
C ILE A 107 -6.24 8.25 -31.04
N MET A 108 -6.70 7.30 -30.23
CA MET A 108 -7.58 6.22 -30.71
C MET A 108 -8.92 6.75 -31.20
N LEU A 109 -9.53 7.71 -30.48
CA LEU A 109 -10.79 8.32 -30.90
C LEU A 109 -10.67 9.09 -32.21
N GLU A 110 -9.59 9.84 -32.40
CA GLU A 110 -9.39 10.66 -33.58
C GLU A 110 -8.98 9.85 -34.83
N TYR A 111 -7.97 9.01 -34.70
CA TYR A 111 -7.37 8.32 -35.85
C TYR A 111 -8.02 6.99 -36.21
N TYR A 112 -8.39 6.19 -35.21
CA TYR A 112 -8.93 4.85 -35.43
C TYR A 112 -10.45 4.84 -35.44
N VAL A 113 -11.10 5.39 -34.41
CA VAL A 113 -12.57 5.41 -34.29
C VAL A 113 -13.16 6.42 -35.27
N ARG A 114 -12.45 7.56 -35.50
CA ARG A 114 -12.89 8.66 -36.34
C ARG A 114 -14.24 9.23 -35.91
N LEU A 115 -14.32 9.54 -34.61
CA LEU A 115 -15.55 10.09 -34.01
C LEU A 115 -15.87 11.45 -34.64
N PRO A 116 -17.08 11.71 -35.17
CA PRO A 116 -17.47 13.00 -35.70
C PRO A 116 -17.42 14.08 -34.62
N PHE A 117 -16.95 15.28 -34.96
CA PHE A 117 -16.80 16.41 -34.02
C PHE A 117 -18.10 16.83 -33.31
N LYS A 118 -19.28 16.54 -33.91
CA LYS A 118 -20.62 16.80 -33.35
C LYS A 118 -21.41 15.50 -33.22
N ALA A 119 -20.80 14.46 -32.61
CA ALA A 119 -21.46 13.18 -32.43
C ALA A 119 -22.68 13.32 -31.52
N VAL A 120 -23.85 12.95 -31.99
CA VAL A 120 -25.10 12.90 -31.22
C VAL A 120 -25.31 11.44 -30.76
N PRO A 121 -25.54 11.21 -29.46
CA PRO A 121 -25.86 9.87 -28.99
C PRO A 121 -27.13 9.31 -29.70
N GLY A 122 -27.03 8.10 -30.25
CA GLY A 122 -28.12 7.45 -30.98
C GLY A 122 -28.09 7.64 -32.50
N GLU A 123 -27.32 8.60 -33.04
CA GLU A 123 -27.23 8.87 -34.48
C GLU A 123 -25.89 8.46 -35.09
N LEU A 124 -25.06 7.74 -34.35
CA LEU A 124 -23.72 7.31 -34.80
C LEU A 124 -23.84 6.15 -35.81
N GLU A 125 -23.01 6.24 -36.85
CA GLU A 125 -22.87 5.17 -37.83
C GLU A 125 -22.42 3.86 -37.16
N ALA A 126 -23.01 2.74 -37.56
CA ALA A 126 -22.70 1.41 -37.00
C ALA A 126 -21.19 1.07 -37.06
N ALA A 127 -20.51 1.52 -38.11
CA ALA A 127 -19.06 1.33 -38.28
C ALA A 127 -18.25 2.03 -37.17
N VAL A 128 -18.66 3.22 -36.74
CA VAL A 128 -17.99 3.97 -35.65
C VAL A 128 -18.21 3.26 -34.33
N LEU A 129 -19.43 2.76 -34.06
CA LEU A 129 -19.76 2.01 -32.85
C LEU A 129 -18.94 0.71 -32.75
N VAL A 130 -18.80 -0.02 -33.85
CA VAL A 130 -18.00 -1.24 -33.88
C VAL A 130 -16.51 -0.93 -33.62
N ARG A 131 -15.93 0.10 -34.25
CA ARG A 131 -14.53 0.50 -33.98
C ARG A 131 -14.33 0.94 -32.53
N MET A 132 -15.27 1.67 -31.96
CA MET A 132 -15.26 2.06 -30.56
C MET A 132 -15.31 0.85 -29.63
N GLY A 133 -16.19 -0.11 -29.93
CA GLY A 133 -16.27 -1.38 -29.22
C GLY A 133 -14.99 -2.22 -29.32
N LEU A 134 -14.38 -2.30 -30.50
CA LEU A 134 -13.10 -2.99 -30.69
C LEU A 134 -11.95 -2.33 -29.91
N THR A 135 -11.91 -1.00 -29.87
CA THR A 135 -10.90 -0.27 -29.08
C THR A 135 -11.07 -0.56 -27.59
N ALA A 136 -12.27 -0.43 -27.06
CA ALA A 136 -12.56 -0.62 -25.66
C ALA A 136 -12.51 -2.10 -25.23
N GLY A 137 -12.88 -3.02 -26.11
CA GLY A 137 -12.87 -4.46 -25.86
C GLY A 137 -11.51 -5.09 -26.18
N ALA A 138 -11.24 -5.32 -27.47
CA ALA A 138 -10.08 -6.12 -27.87
C ALA A 138 -8.75 -5.47 -27.54
N ILE A 139 -8.55 -4.18 -27.89
CA ILE A 139 -7.26 -3.50 -27.70
C ILE A 139 -6.98 -3.31 -26.21
N MET A 140 -7.94 -2.79 -25.44
CA MET A 140 -7.77 -2.65 -23.99
C MET A 140 -7.72 -3.99 -23.26
N GLY A 141 -8.39 -5.01 -23.78
CA GLY A 141 -8.29 -6.40 -23.30
C GLY A 141 -6.87 -6.94 -23.40
N LEU A 142 -6.18 -6.72 -24.50
CA LEU A 142 -4.77 -7.11 -24.67
C LEU A 142 -3.86 -6.41 -23.67
N VAL A 143 -4.06 -5.10 -23.44
CA VAL A 143 -3.31 -4.34 -22.43
C VAL A 143 -3.57 -4.90 -21.03
N ALA A 144 -4.82 -5.25 -20.71
CA ALA A 144 -5.17 -5.85 -19.43
C ALA A 144 -4.49 -7.23 -19.24
N VAL A 145 -4.48 -8.08 -20.26
CA VAL A 145 -3.79 -9.38 -20.22
C VAL A 145 -2.29 -9.19 -20.03
N PHE A 146 -1.67 -8.27 -20.75
CA PHE A 146 -0.24 -7.95 -20.59
C PHE A 146 0.08 -7.46 -19.18
N SER A 147 -0.74 -6.60 -18.63
CA SER A 147 -0.61 -6.13 -17.22
C SER A 147 -0.73 -7.27 -16.23
N LEU A 148 -1.67 -8.21 -16.43
CA LEU A 148 -1.83 -9.39 -15.60
C LEU A 148 -0.62 -10.33 -15.67
N LEU A 149 0.00 -10.46 -16.84
CA LEU A 149 1.22 -11.25 -17.02
C LEU A 149 2.37 -10.62 -16.20
N ILE A 150 2.61 -9.32 -16.33
CA ILE A 150 3.63 -8.62 -15.53
C ILE A 150 3.34 -8.79 -14.05
N TYR A 151 2.08 -8.61 -13.64
CA TYR A 151 1.70 -8.76 -12.24
C TYR A 151 1.89 -10.18 -11.69
N SER A 152 1.73 -11.21 -12.56
CA SER A 152 1.95 -12.61 -12.18
C SER A 152 3.43 -12.94 -11.95
N LEU A 153 4.34 -12.15 -12.51
CA LEU A 153 5.79 -12.28 -12.27
C LEU A 153 6.21 -11.77 -10.90
N TYR A 154 5.36 -10.96 -10.25
CA TYR A 154 5.61 -10.51 -8.88
C TYR A 154 5.46 -11.67 -7.90
N ASN A 155 6.57 -12.16 -7.40
CA ASN A 155 6.62 -13.31 -6.50
C ASN A 155 7.38 -12.95 -5.22
N LEU A 156 6.72 -12.24 -4.30
CA LEU A 156 7.24 -12.08 -2.93
C LEU A 156 6.70 -13.23 -2.07
N PRO A 157 7.51 -14.22 -1.66
CA PRO A 157 7.06 -15.32 -0.82
C PRO A 157 6.64 -14.79 0.56
N ARG A 158 5.49 -15.24 1.05
CA ARG A 158 4.97 -14.87 2.37
C ARG A 158 5.93 -15.17 3.51
N GLU A 159 6.68 -16.27 3.39
CA GLU A 159 7.70 -16.66 4.35
C GLU A 159 8.74 -15.56 4.50
N ARG A 160 9.20 -14.99 3.39
CA ARG A 160 10.15 -13.88 3.40
C ARG A 160 9.61 -12.63 4.09
N HIS A 161 8.32 -12.28 3.88
CA HIS A 161 7.70 -11.14 4.55
C HIS A 161 7.57 -11.35 6.07
N LEU A 162 7.25 -12.56 6.52
CA LEU A 162 7.18 -12.87 7.95
C LEU A 162 8.56 -12.85 8.62
N GLU A 163 9.59 -13.34 7.94
CA GLU A 163 10.98 -13.24 8.38
C GLU A 163 11.41 -11.77 8.53
N ILE A 164 11.09 -10.94 7.53
CA ILE A 164 11.36 -9.50 7.54
C ILE A 164 10.73 -8.82 8.76
N LEU A 165 9.44 -9.08 9.02
CA LEU A 165 8.74 -8.50 10.16
C LEU A 165 9.32 -8.96 11.51
N GLN A 166 9.73 -10.22 11.63
CA GLN A 166 10.38 -10.73 12.84
C GLN A 166 11.74 -10.06 13.06
N GLU A 167 12.54 -9.97 12.02
CA GLU A 167 13.86 -9.34 12.08
C GLU A 167 13.78 -7.84 12.42
N LEU A 168 12.76 -7.13 11.90
CA LEU A 168 12.49 -5.74 12.26
C LEU A 168 12.08 -5.60 13.74
N GLN A 169 11.22 -6.48 14.23
CA GLN A 169 10.83 -6.50 15.64
C GLN A 169 12.02 -6.76 16.56
N ASP A 170 12.86 -7.72 16.21
CA ASP A 170 14.05 -8.04 16.99
C ASP A 170 15.03 -6.85 17.06
N ARG A 171 15.26 -6.17 15.94
CA ARG A 171 16.08 -4.94 15.89
C ARG A 171 15.46 -3.77 16.67
N GLN A 172 14.13 -3.64 16.68
CA GLN A 172 13.46 -2.61 17.50
C GLN A 172 13.63 -2.92 18.99
N ASN A 173 13.40 -4.16 19.41
CA ASN A 173 13.58 -4.58 20.77
C ASN A 173 15.04 -4.39 21.25
N GLU A 174 16.02 -4.69 20.41
CA GLU A 174 17.43 -4.44 20.72
C GLU A 174 17.73 -2.96 20.93
N ARG A 175 17.16 -2.06 20.09
CA ARG A 175 17.31 -0.61 20.23
C ARG A 175 16.65 -0.09 21.52
N GLU A 176 15.44 -0.56 21.81
CA GLU A 176 14.73 -0.18 23.05
C GLU A 176 15.49 -0.62 24.30
N ASN A 177 15.95 -1.87 24.32
CA ASN A 177 16.75 -2.41 25.42
C ASN A 177 18.09 -1.66 25.59
N GLY A 178 18.73 -1.29 24.47
CA GLY A 178 19.96 -0.51 24.47
C GLY A 178 19.74 0.94 25.01
N GLN A 179 18.62 1.56 24.68
CA GLN A 179 18.25 2.89 25.19
C GLN A 179 17.87 2.84 26.67
N GLU A 180 17.11 1.84 27.11
CA GLU A 180 16.80 1.65 28.53
C GLU A 180 18.06 1.41 29.35
N GLY A 181 18.99 0.60 28.86
CA GLY A 181 20.28 0.36 29.49
C GLY A 181 21.11 1.66 29.64
N ALA A 182 21.19 2.45 28.59
CA ALA A 182 21.91 3.72 28.60
C ALA A 182 21.25 4.75 29.54
N HIS A 183 19.92 4.80 29.60
CA HIS A 183 19.18 5.69 30.51
C HIS A 183 19.39 5.26 31.97
N HIS A 184 19.34 3.97 32.24
CA HIS A 184 19.57 3.43 33.57
C HIS A 184 21.02 3.69 34.06
N GLU A 185 22.01 3.57 33.20
CA GLU A 185 23.42 3.89 33.53
C GLU A 185 23.64 5.38 33.77
N HIS A 186 22.96 6.24 33.00
CA HIS A 186 22.97 7.69 33.22
C HIS A 186 22.33 8.06 34.56
N ASP A 187 21.23 7.47 34.93
CA ASP A 187 20.55 7.70 36.21
C ASP A 187 21.39 7.24 37.42
N LEU A 188 22.03 6.07 37.28
CA LEU A 188 22.98 5.56 38.29
C LEU A 188 24.17 6.49 38.46
N HIS A 189 24.69 7.06 37.35
CA HIS A 189 25.79 8.03 37.41
C HIS A 189 25.36 9.31 38.08
N GLN A 190 24.18 9.85 37.79
CA GLN A 190 23.62 11.01 38.49
C GLN A 190 23.42 10.76 39.99
N MET A 191 22.87 9.60 40.34
CA MET A 191 22.71 9.26 41.79
C MET A 191 24.05 9.16 42.51
N ARG A 192 25.08 8.57 41.87
CA ARG A 192 26.44 8.52 42.42
C ARG A 192 27.02 9.93 42.66
N CYS A 193 26.86 10.83 41.67
CA CYS A 193 27.30 12.21 41.81
C CYS A 193 26.58 12.96 42.96
N LEU A 194 25.26 12.79 43.06
CA LEU A 194 24.48 13.41 44.17
C LEU A 194 24.89 12.85 45.53
N LEU A 195 25.11 11.53 45.63
CA LEU A 195 25.56 10.89 46.86
C LEU A 195 26.95 11.36 47.26
N ALA A 196 27.89 11.49 46.32
CA ALA A 196 29.22 12.00 46.56
C ALA A 196 29.18 13.47 47.07
N THR A 197 28.35 14.31 46.42
CA THR A 197 28.14 15.69 46.83
C THR A 197 27.50 15.79 48.24
N TYR A 198 26.51 14.95 48.53
CA TYR A 198 25.89 14.88 49.84
C TYR A 198 26.89 14.45 50.92
N LEU A 199 27.70 13.44 50.68
CA LEU A 199 28.71 12.97 51.61
C LEU A 199 29.79 14.01 51.84
N HIS A 200 30.19 14.75 50.82
CA HIS A 200 31.15 15.86 50.93
C HIS A 200 30.55 16.99 51.78
N PHE A 201 29.31 17.38 51.50
CA PHE A 201 28.59 18.40 52.28
C PHE A 201 28.41 18.00 53.74
N ARG A 202 28.08 16.77 54.03
CA ARG A 202 27.96 16.23 55.39
C ARG A 202 29.30 16.27 56.15
N ARG A 203 30.36 16.00 55.45
CA ARG A 203 31.73 15.95 56.04
C ARG A 203 32.25 17.37 56.36
N THR A 204 31.82 18.39 55.62
CA THR A 204 32.26 19.76 55.78
C THR A 204 31.45 20.58 56.76
N LEU A 205 30.15 20.28 56.92
CA LEU A 205 29.21 21.10 57.72
C LEU A 205 28.76 20.48 59.03
N LEU A 206 28.90 19.17 59.22
CA LEU A 206 28.53 18.52 60.49
C LEU A 206 29.80 18.17 61.26
N PRO A 207 30.02 18.76 62.47
CA PRO A 207 31.13 18.33 63.32
C PRO A 207 30.97 16.85 63.71
N PRO A 208 32.10 16.13 63.91
CA PRO A 208 32.00 14.73 64.38
C PRO A 208 31.23 14.67 65.67
N TRP A 209 30.27 13.74 65.75
CA TRP A 209 29.46 13.50 66.94
C TRP A 209 30.39 13.34 68.13
N PRO A 210 30.21 14.08 69.25
CA PRO A 210 30.98 13.84 70.46
C PRO A 210 30.75 12.39 70.89
N HIS A 211 31.83 11.66 71.15
CA HIS A 211 31.83 10.30 71.60
C HIS A 211 30.86 10.09 72.74
N ALA A 212 29.98 9.11 72.62
CA ALA A 212 29.08 8.70 73.68
C ALA A 212 29.89 8.45 74.97
N PRO A 213 29.47 8.96 76.14
CA PRO A 213 30.18 8.78 77.44
C PRO A 213 30.27 7.29 77.77
N ARG A 214 31.46 6.78 77.92
CA ARG A 214 31.76 5.42 78.36
C ARG A 214 31.55 5.43 79.92
N HIS A 215 30.36 5.44 80.41
CA HIS A 215 30.06 5.18 81.80
C HIS A 215 28.77 4.40 81.86
N LEU A 216 28.87 3.09 81.98
CA LEU A 216 27.97 2.19 82.72
C LEU A 216 28.62 0.78 82.69
N LYS A 217 29.67 0.64 83.55
CA LYS A 217 29.96 -0.62 84.23
C LYS A 217 29.69 -0.41 85.69
N GLY A 218 28.67 -1.01 86.20
CA GLY A 218 28.28 -1.21 87.54
C GLY A 218 27.30 -2.37 87.55
#